data_9bd48a625992c48f250cd6e3b565f99c
#
_entry.id   9bd48a625992c48f250cd6e3b565f99c
#
_cell.length_a   1.000
_cell.length_b   1.000
_cell.length_c   1.000
_cell.angle_alpha   90.00
_cell.angle_beta   90.00
_cell.angle_gamma   90.00
#
_symmetry.space_group_name_H-M   'P 1'
#
loop_
_entity.id
_entity.type
_entity.pdbx_description
1 polymer ?
#
loop_
_entity_poly.entity_id
_entity_poly.type
_entity_poly.pdbx_seq_one_letter_code
_entity_poly.pdbx_strand_id
1 'polypeptide(L)'
;MALKKTQLLDITSITGINTVGIYTVGVTATAGGVGVASTSYVKNIIMHNTGLGTARVSAYINPNTSPVETGYGITAHRFLRVDLAPNETTFFESTYPIVMTDRDSLTVEITAPESGGTGIGSAVNFIVNGDTDV
;
A
#
# COMPACT_ATOMS: atom_id res chain seq x y z
N MET A 1 -17.23 18.32 6.56
CA MET A 1 -15.92 17.65 6.32
C MET A 1 -15.48 17.92 4.89
N ALA A 2 -14.29 18.44 4.71
CA ALA A 2 -13.72 18.65 3.40
C ALA A 2 -12.76 17.51 3.06
N LEU A 3 -12.74 17.11 1.80
CA LEU A 3 -11.80 16.13 1.30
C LEU A 3 -10.74 16.84 0.46
N LYS A 4 -9.51 16.43 0.64
CA LYS A 4 -8.38 16.90 -0.13
C LYS A 4 -7.89 15.78 -1.03
N LYS A 5 -7.86 16.02 -2.33
CA LYS A 5 -7.21 15.11 -3.27
C LYS A 5 -5.71 15.19 -3.05
N THR A 6 -5.09 14.05 -2.88
CA THR A 6 -3.67 14.03 -2.56
C THR A 6 -3.01 12.73 -2.99
N GLN A 7 -1.71 12.80 -3.14
CA GLN A 7 -0.86 11.64 -3.21
C GLN A 7 -0.66 11.16 -1.77
N LEU A 8 -1.31 10.05 -1.40
CA LEU A 8 -1.22 9.51 -0.04
C LEU A 8 0.17 8.95 0.24
N LEU A 9 0.79 8.36 -0.79
CA LEU A 9 2.17 7.91 -0.76
C LEU A 9 2.88 8.46 -1.98
N ASP A 10 3.91 9.27 -1.76
CA ASP A 10 4.83 9.70 -2.82
C ASP A 10 5.61 8.50 -3.36
N ILE A 11 6.19 8.63 -4.55
CA ILE A 11 6.91 7.52 -5.16
C ILE A 11 7.92 6.93 -4.18
N THR A 12 7.76 5.65 -3.90
CA THR A 12 8.57 4.93 -2.92
C THR A 12 9.06 3.64 -3.54
N SER A 13 10.36 3.41 -3.47
CA SER A 13 10.98 2.19 -4.00
C SER A 13 11.17 1.17 -2.89
N ILE A 14 10.71 -0.06 -3.13
CA ILE A 14 10.96 -1.19 -2.24
C ILE A 14 11.81 -2.20 -3.00
N THR A 15 12.93 -2.59 -2.42
CA THR A 15 13.90 -3.47 -3.06
C THR A 15 13.98 -4.81 -2.32
N GLY A 16 14.25 -5.85 -3.10
CA GLY A 16 14.39 -7.21 -2.59
C GLY A 16 13.06 -7.86 -2.24
N ILE A 17 13.14 -9.07 -1.72
CA ILE A 17 11.97 -9.76 -1.15
C ILE A 17 11.71 -9.15 0.22
N ASN A 18 10.59 -8.46 0.37
CA ASN A 18 10.33 -7.68 1.56
C ASN A 18 8.84 -7.44 1.76
N THR A 19 8.44 -7.27 3.02
CA THR A 19 7.07 -6.89 3.40
C THR A 19 7.16 -5.57 4.17
N VAL A 20 6.51 -4.54 3.67
CA VAL A 20 6.65 -3.19 4.21
C VAL A 20 5.29 -2.51 4.30
N GLY A 21 5.02 -1.90 5.46
CA GLY A 21 3.89 -0.98 5.60
C GLY A 21 4.22 0.32 4.89
N ILE A 22 3.46 0.65 3.84
CA ILE A 22 3.76 1.82 3.01
C ILE A 22 2.91 3.03 3.33
N TYR A 23 1.75 2.83 3.95
CA TYR A 23 0.88 3.92 4.32
C TYR A 23 0.07 3.56 5.56
N THR A 24 0.00 4.47 6.49
CA THR A 24 -0.84 4.34 7.69
C THR A 24 -1.66 5.60 7.85
N VAL A 25 -2.96 5.44 8.05
CA VAL A 25 -3.85 6.57 8.27
C VAL A 25 -3.52 7.21 9.62
N GLY A 26 -3.35 8.52 9.59
CA GLY A 26 -3.03 9.28 10.79
C GLY A 26 -4.26 9.64 11.62
N VAL A 27 -4.00 10.43 12.63
CA VAL A 27 -5.03 11.03 13.49
C VAL A 27 -4.89 12.53 13.36
N THR A 28 -6.00 13.21 13.06
CA THR A 28 -6.00 14.67 12.96
C THR A 28 -6.03 15.28 14.36
N ALA A 29 -5.09 16.16 14.65
CA ALA A 29 -5.11 16.89 15.92
C ALA A 29 -6.25 17.91 15.91
N THR A 30 -6.98 17.98 17.04
CA THR A 30 -8.03 18.98 17.24
C THR A 30 -7.62 19.99 18.30
N ALA A 31 -8.35 21.11 18.36
CA ALA A 31 -8.20 22.06 19.46
C ALA A 31 -8.44 21.35 20.80
N GLY A 32 -7.53 21.52 21.75
CA GLY A 32 -7.58 20.84 23.03
C GLY A 32 -6.74 19.57 23.12
N GLY A 33 -6.03 19.22 22.06
CA GLY A 33 -5.06 18.11 22.07
C GLY A 33 -5.65 16.72 21.95
N VAL A 34 -6.95 16.60 21.72
CA VAL A 34 -7.59 15.31 21.47
C VAL A 34 -7.50 14.99 19.98
N GLY A 35 -6.92 13.86 19.63
CA GLY A 35 -6.88 13.42 18.26
C GLY A 35 -8.23 12.93 17.76
N VAL A 36 -8.55 13.28 16.53
CA VAL A 36 -9.72 12.77 15.82
C VAL A 36 -9.25 11.83 14.71
N ALA A 37 -9.88 10.67 14.59
CA ALA A 37 -9.55 9.72 13.55
C ALA A 37 -9.70 10.35 12.17
N SER A 38 -8.65 10.22 11.36
CA SER A 38 -8.70 10.61 9.94
C SER A 38 -9.29 9.50 9.11
N THR A 39 -9.81 9.87 7.95
CA THR A 39 -10.26 8.92 6.96
C THR A 39 -9.53 9.18 5.65
N SER A 40 -9.02 8.14 5.05
CA SER A 40 -8.39 8.20 3.74
C SER A 40 -9.14 7.30 2.77
N TYR A 41 -9.24 7.75 1.53
CA TYR A 41 -9.91 7.04 0.45
C TYR A 41 -8.88 6.73 -0.62
N VAL A 42 -8.42 5.50 -0.67
CA VAL A 42 -7.44 5.05 -1.66
C VAL A 42 -8.17 4.81 -2.99
N LYS A 43 -7.78 5.53 -4.03
CA LYS A 43 -8.39 5.44 -5.34
C LYS A 43 -7.59 4.61 -6.31
N ASN A 44 -6.27 4.75 -6.30
CA ASN A 44 -5.43 3.90 -7.11
C ASN A 44 -4.07 3.67 -6.45
N ILE A 45 -3.45 2.57 -6.86
CA ILE A 45 -2.09 2.20 -6.51
C ILE A 45 -1.37 1.96 -7.82
N ILE A 46 -0.31 2.73 -8.08
CA ILE A 46 0.51 2.56 -9.29
C ILE A 46 1.76 1.80 -8.88
N MET A 47 2.06 0.74 -9.62
CA MET A 47 3.20 -0.13 -9.36
C MET A 47 4.05 -0.25 -10.62
N HIS A 48 5.35 -0.04 -10.50
CA HIS A 48 6.29 -0.17 -11.60
C HIS A 48 7.48 -1.01 -11.18
N ASN A 49 7.73 -2.09 -11.89
CA ASN A 49 8.86 -2.98 -11.62
C ASN A 49 10.13 -2.43 -12.28
N THR A 50 11.07 -1.96 -11.49
CA THR A 50 12.38 -1.50 -11.95
C THR A 50 13.45 -2.57 -11.84
N GLY A 51 13.10 -3.74 -11.34
CA GLY A 51 14.03 -4.84 -11.12
C GLY A 51 14.37 -5.62 -12.38
N LEU A 52 15.26 -6.59 -12.23
CA LEU A 52 15.79 -7.39 -13.33
C LEU A 52 14.94 -8.62 -13.65
N GLY A 53 14.04 -9.00 -12.75
CA GLY A 53 13.19 -10.17 -12.91
C GLY A 53 11.73 -9.85 -12.58
N THR A 54 10.87 -10.84 -12.82
CA THR A 54 9.45 -10.73 -12.47
C THR A 54 9.31 -10.64 -10.96
N ALA A 55 8.53 -9.66 -10.50
CA ALA A 55 8.21 -9.48 -9.10
C ALA A 55 6.74 -9.81 -8.85
N ARG A 56 6.45 -10.56 -7.81
CA ARG A 56 5.09 -10.79 -7.35
C ARG A 56 4.79 -9.81 -6.23
N VAL A 57 3.79 -8.97 -6.45
CA VAL A 57 3.36 -7.96 -5.48
C VAL A 57 2.04 -8.37 -4.89
N SER A 58 1.96 -8.41 -3.58
CA SER A 58 0.72 -8.59 -2.84
C SER A 58 0.46 -7.36 -1.98
N ALA A 59 -0.79 -6.95 -1.87
CA ALA A 59 -1.17 -5.82 -1.05
C ALA A 59 -2.22 -6.23 -0.02
N TYR A 60 -2.08 -5.68 1.17
CA TYR A 60 -2.87 -6.02 2.35
C TYR A 60 -3.38 -4.76 3.01
N ILE A 61 -4.62 -4.81 3.50
CA ILE A 61 -5.14 -3.78 4.41
C ILE A 61 -5.16 -4.39 5.81
N ASN A 62 -4.41 -3.80 6.72
CA ASN A 62 -4.37 -4.22 8.13
C ASN A 62 -5.21 -3.26 8.96
N PRO A 63 -6.40 -3.69 9.45
CA PRO A 63 -7.21 -2.84 10.31
C PRO A 63 -6.51 -2.56 11.65
N ASN A 64 -6.70 -1.37 12.17
CA ASN A 64 -6.14 -1.00 13.48
C ASN A 64 -6.63 -1.92 14.61
N THR A 65 -7.83 -2.49 14.44
CA THR A 65 -8.41 -3.41 15.43
C THR A 65 -7.82 -4.82 15.36
N SER A 66 -6.99 -5.09 14.34
CA SER A 66 -6.31 -6.37 14.21
C SER A 66 -5.10 -6.45 15.14
N PRO A 67 -4.83 -7.60 15.75
CA PRO A 67 -3.61 -7.76 16.55
C PRO A 67 -2.33 -7.81 15.69
N VAL A 68 -2.46 -7.72 14.38
CA VAL A 68 -1.32 -7.80 13.46
C VAL A 68 -0.62 -6.46 13.40
N GLU A 69 0.70 -6.50 13.58
CA GLU A 69 1.52 -5.30 13.46
C GLU A 69 1.66 -4.87 12.01
N THR A 70 1.87 -3.56 11.82
CA THR A 70 2.18 -2.99 10.51
C THR A 70 3.42 -3.68 9.92
N GLY A 71 3.36 -4.05 8.66
CA GLY A 71 4.47 -4.71 7.98
C GLY A 71 4.31 -6.21 7.84
N TYR A 72 3.25 -6.79 8.40
CA TYR A 72 2.95 -8.20 8.19
C TYR A 72 1.89 -8.39 7.12
N GLY A 73 2.09 -9.40 6.27
CA GLY A 73 1.11 -9.82 5.29
C GLY A 73 0.34 -11.03 5.78
N ILE A 74 -0.92 -10.85 6.15
CA ILE A 74 -1.82 -11.94 6.49
C ILE A 74 -2.75 -12.17 5.33
N THR A 75 -2.81 -13.40 4.84
CA THR A 75 -3.61 -13.75 3.66
C THR A 75 -5.06 -13.31 3.79
N ALA A 76 -5.63 -13.33 5.01
CA ALA A 76 -6.99 -12.87 5.23
C ALA A 76 -7.20 -11.38 4.95
N HIS A 77 -6.15 -10.58 4.96
CA HIS A 77 -6.20 -9.14 4.70
C HIS A 77 -5.72 -8.77 3.30
N ARG A 78 -5.34 -9.76 2.50
CA ARG A 78 -4.86 -9.53 1.13
C ARG A 78 -6.02 -9.22 0.21
N PHE A 79 -5.89 -8.14 -0.56
CA PHE A 79 -6.90 -7.75 -1.54
C PHE A 79 -6.36 -7.69 -2.97
N LEU A 80 -5.06 -7.77 -3.15
CA LEU A 80 -4.43 -7.65 -4.45
C LEU A 80 -3.21 -8.57 -4.51
N ARG A 81 -3.04 -9.24 -5.64
CA ARG A 81 -1.84 -10.01 -5.95
C ARG A 81 -1.62 -9.96 -7.46
N VAL A 82 -0.45 -9.52 -7.88
CA VAL A 82 -0.13 -9.33 -9.30
C VAL A 82 1.33 -9.64 -9.55
N ASP A 83 1.62 -10.22 -10.70
CA ASP A 83 2.99 -10.44 -11.17
C ASP A 83 3.35 -9.33 -12.16
N LEU A 84 4.49 -8.69 -11.95
CA LEU A 84 5.00 -7.61 -12.77
C LEU A 84 6.27 -8.04 -13.46
N ALA A 85 6.26 -8.03 -14.79
CA ALA A 85 7.48 -8.26 -15.57
C ALA A 85 8.44 -7.07 -15.43
N PRO A 86 9.73 -7.22 -15.72
CA PRO A 86 10.65 -6.10 -15.69
C PRO A 86 10.14 -4.93 -16.55
N ASN A 87 10.23 -3.72 -16.02
CA ASN A 87 9.76 -2.47 -16.63
C ASN A 87 8.25 -2.39 -16.85
N GLU A 88 7.48 -3.31 -16.30
CA GLU A 88 6.02 -3.25 -16.37
C GLU A 88 5.45 -2.28 -15.36
N THR A 89 4.48 -1.49 -15.81
CA THR A 89 3.67 -0.63 -14.94
C THR A 89 2.25 -1.16 -14.91
N THR A 90 1.71 -1.32 -13.72
CA THR A 90 0.32 -1.75 -13.52
C THR A 90 -0.32 -0.85 -12.48
N PHE A 91 -1.62 -0.57 -12.66
CA PHE A 91 -2.36 0.11 -11.61
C PHE A 91 -3.47 -0.77 -11.09
N PHE A 92 -3.67 -0.67 -9.79
CA PHE A 92 -4.91 -1.09 -9.16
C PHE A 92 -5.81 0.15 -9.08
N GLU A 93 -6.98 0.07 -9.69
CA GLU A 93 -7.97 1.14 -9.64
C GLU A 93 -9.31 0.53 -9.28
N SER A 94 -9.96 1.10 -8.29
CA SER A 94 -11.24 0.61 -7.80
C SER A 94 -12.34 1.58 -8.19
N THR A 95 -13.49 1.04 -8.63
CA THR A 95 -14.69 1.84 -8.90
C THR A 95 -15.11 2.62 -7.66
N TYR A 96 -15.04 1.97 -6.51
CA TYR A 96 -15.27 2.61 -5.22
C TYR A 96 -13.96 2.70 -4.45
N PRO A 97 -13.65 3.84 -3.83
CA PRO A 97 -12.44 3.98 -3.07
C PRO A 97 -12.35 2.96 -1.94
N ILE A 98 -11.13 2.53 -1.62
CA ILE A 98 -10.88 1.76 -0.41
C ILE A 98 -10.87 2.75 0.74
N VAL A 99 -11.76 2.57 1.70
CA VAL A 99 -11.86 3.45 2.87
C VAL A 99 -10.96 2.92 3.97
N MET A 100 -10.06 3.75 4.44
CA MET A 100 -9.16 3.45 5.56
C MET A 100 -9.35 4.49 6.64
N THR A 101 -9.49 4.04 7.88
CA THR A 101 -9.73 4.91 9.02
C THR A 101 -8.72 4.65 10.12
N ASP A 102 -8.57 5.59 11.00
CA ASP A 102 -7.87 5.51 12.28
C ASP A 102 -6.78 4.42 12.37
N ARG A 103 -5.60 4.74 11.87
CA ARG A 103 -4.41 3.89 11.91
C ARG A 103 -4.50 2.57 11.15
N ASP A 104 -5.50 2.40 10.28
CA ASP A 104 -5.45 1.30 9.32
C ASP A 104 -4.21 1.46 8.45
N SER A 105 -3.58 0.37 8.09
CA SER A 105 -2.35 0.43 7.30
C SER A 105 -2.45 -0.35 6.01
N LEU A 106 -1.77 0.17 4.99
CA LEU A 106 -1.56 -0.50 3.72
C LEU A 106 -0.16 -1.10 3.71
N THR A 107 -0.09 -2.41 3.54
CA THR A 107 1.16 -3.16 3.51
C THR A 107 1.32 -3.79 2.14
N VAL A 108 2.53 -3.76 1.60
CA VAL A 108 2.87 -4.46 0.35
C VAL A 108 3.97 -5.46 0.60
N GLU A 109 3.91 -6.56 -0.14
CA GLU A 109 4.89 -7.64 -0.07
C GLU A 109 5.40 -7.91 -1.47
N ILE A 110 6.72 -8.00 -1.61
CA ILE A 110 7.36 -8.41 -2.85
C ILE A 110 7.93 -9.80 -2.63
N THR A 111 7.54 -10.74 -3.50
CA THR A 111 8.07 -12.10 -3.48
C THR A 111 8.48 -12.51 -4.89
N ALA A 112 9.24 -13.60 -4.99
CA ALA A 112 9.51 -14.23 -6.28
C ALA A 112 8.31 -15.07 -6.70
N PRO A 113 7.95 -15.06 -7.99
CA PRO A 113 6.95 -16.01 -8.49
C PRO A 113 7.42 -17.44 -8.29
N GLU A 114 6.48 -18.37 -8.11
CA GLU A 114 6.80 -19.79 -7.87
C GLU A 114 7.61 -20.44 -8.99
N SER A 115 7.52 -19.91 -10.20
CA SER A 115 8.18 -20.48 -11.39
C SER A 115 9.63 -20.05 -11.57
N GLY A 116 10.40 -19.86 -10.50
CA GLY A 116 11.85 -19.74 -10.57
C GLY A 116 12.41 -18.34 -10.43
N GLY A 117 11.65 -17.39 -9.97
CA GLY A 117 12.21 -16.09 -9.59
C GLY A 117 13.01 -16.22 -8.30
N THR A 118 14.20 -15.63 -8.25
CA THR A 118 15.05 -15.68 -7.07
C THR A 118 14.87 -14.46 -6.16
N GLY A 119 14.15 -13.44 -6.61
CA GLY A 119 14.02 -12.17 -5.91
C GLY A 119 15.27 -11.30 -5.97
N ILE A 120 16.35 -11.77 -6.53
CA ILE A 120 17.58 -10.97 -6.71
C ILE A 120 17.28 -9.85 -7.71
N GLY A 121 17.61 -8.62 -7.32
CA GLY A 121 17.36 -7.44 -8.15
C GLY A 121 15.91 -7.03 -8.27
N SER A 122 15.02 -7.58 -7.45
CA SER A 122 13.63 -7.13 -7.38
C SER A 122 13.58 -5.71 -6.82
N ALA A 123 12.85 -4.85 -7.52
CA ALA A 123 12.60 -3.48 -7.06
C ALA A 123 11.30 -3.00 -7.67
N VAL A 124 10.40 -2.52 -6.85
CA VAL A 124 9.09 -2.02 -7.31
C VAL A 124 8.85 -0.65 -6.71
N ASN A 125 8.46 0.28 -7.56
CA ASN A 125 8.06 1.61 -7.14
C ASN A 125 6.56 1.65 -6.96
N PHE A 126 6.11 2.30 -5.88
CA PHE A 126 4.70 2.44 -5.54
C PHE A 126 4.32 3.89 -5.41
N ILE A 127 3.15 4.23 -5.93
CA ILE A 127 2.50 5.52 -5.71
C ILE A 127 1.06 5.22 -5.32
N VAL A 128 0.58 5.86 -4.26
CA VAL A 128 -0.81 5.72 -3.81
C VAL A 128 -1.49 7.08 -3.89
N ASN A 129 -2.57 7.14 -4.63
CA ASN A 129 -3.36 8.37 -4.79
C ASN A 129 -4.75 8.20 -4.21
N GLY A 130 -5.31 9.28 -3.72
CA GLY A 130 -6.65 9.26 -3.16
C GLY A 130 -7.07 10.59 -2.57
N ASP A 131 -8.02 10.52 -1.68
CA ASP A 131 -8.52 11.66 -0.92
C ASP A 131 -8.25 11.43 0.55
N THR A 132 -8.07 12.49 1.30
CA THR A 132 -7.94 12.44 2.75
C THR A 132 -8.70 13.60 3.37
N ASP A 133 -9.07 13.44 4.64
CA ASP A 133 -9.70 14.52 5.41
C ASP A 133 -8.75 15.70 5.55
N VAL A 134 -9.34 16.88 5.57
CA VAL A 134 -8.59 18.12 5.78
C VAL A 134 -8.80 18.60 7.21
#